data_77375145e1b117f76d1bc219aad854c7
#
_entry.id   77375145e1b117f76d1bc219aad854c7
#
_cell.length_a   1.000
_cell.length_b   1.000
_cell.length_c   1.000
_cell.angle_alpha   90.00
_cell.angle_beta   90.00
_cell.angle_gamma   90.00
#
_symmetry.space_group_name_H-M   'P 1'
#
loop_
_entity.id
_entity.type
_entity.pdbx_description
1 polymer ?
#
loop_
_entity_poly.entity_id
_entity_poly.type
_entity_poly.pdbx_seq_one_letter_code
_entity_poly.pdbx_strand_id
1 'polypeptide(L)'
;MISISKIEKAVLVLGLAACAMSQAGEHPNLIMTKAGVESIRAELGEVPLFDATVAKVKAEVDAEIELGIDTPIPTDYSGGYTHERHKRNFLIIQKAGALYQILDDDKYANYVRDMLFQYEAMYKDLPLHPKTRSYARGKLFWQCLNDSNWLVYVSQAYDAIYDYLSAEEREKLEENLFRPFADHISVDSPQFFNRVHNHSTWGNAAVGMIGLVMGDDELVERALYGIPLDELDASAKDDDGGYIFDKDGKAGFLANLEEPFSPDGYYTEGPYYQRYAMYPFLIFAQGLHNAKPDLRIFEHKDGVLLKAVNALLNFSDADGEFFPLNDGQKGMSYHAGSIVTAVNIAYHMGGEDPRLLGIAVEQGRVLLDDAGMSVALAVRDGHAKAFEKTSVNYRDGLDGKQGGVAVLRHGDSALELVFKYSSHGLSHGHFDKLSFSLFEDGDEILQDYGMARFVNVEQKGGGNYLKENTTWAKQTVAHNT
;
A
#
# COMPACT_ATOMS: atom_id res chain seq x y z
N MET A 1 28.11 -46.69 39.31
CA MET A 1 28.35 -45.38 38.71
C MET A 1 27.32 -45.20 37.56
N ILE A 2 26.21 -44.57 37.88
CA ILE A 2 25.14 -44.28 36.93
C ILE A 2 25.46 -42.90 36.34
N SER A 3 25.63 -42.85 35.02
CA SER A 3 26.10 -41.69 34.26
C SER A 3 25.10 -40.54 34.35
N ILE A 4 25.53 -39.43 34.88
CA ILE A 4 24.81 -38.13 35.03
C ILE A 4 24.48 -37.46 33.66
N SER A 5 24.97 -38.00 32.53
CA SER A 5 24.86 -37.39 31.22
C SER A 5 23.50 -37.52 30.52
N LYS A 6 22.57 -38.31 31.03
CA LYS A 6 21.23 -38.49 30.41
C LYS A 6 20.15 -37.59 31.02
N ILE A 7 20.34 -37.07 32.21
CA ILE A 7 19.37 -36.20 32.89
C ILE A 7 19.54 -34.73 32.41
N GLU A 8 20.79 -34.30 32.18
CA GLU A 8 21.05 -32.94 31.65
C GLU A 8 20.56 -32.73 30.22
N LYS A 9 20.60 -33.77 29.37
CA LYS A 9 20.05 -33.67 27.99
C LYS A 9 18.53 -33.66 27.93
N ALA A 10 17.85 -34.31 28.90
CA ALA A 10 16.38 -34.30 28.96
C ALA A 10 15.84 -32.95 29.50
N VAL A 11 16.56 -32.28 30.38
CA VAL A 11 16.19 -30.96 30.91
C VAL A 11 16.47 -29.86 29.87
N LEU A 12 17.49 -30.00 29.01
CA LEU A 12 17.82 -29.05 27.96
C LEU A 12 16.80 -29.12 26.78
N VAL A 13 16.28 -30.32 26.46
CA VAL A 13 15.27 -30.51 25.40
C VAL A 13 13.88 -30.04 25.87
N LEU A 14 13.55 -30.17 27.17
CA LEU A 14 12.30 -29.66 27.74
C LEU A 14 12.35 -28.13 27.95
N GLY A 15 13.53 -27.55 28.13
CA GLY A 15 13.70 -26.09 28.24
C GLY A 15 13.63 -25.37 26.89
N LEU A 16 13.97 -26.02 25.77
CA LEU A 16 13.87 -25.47 24.41
C LEU A 16 12.48 -25.62 23.78
N ALA A 17 11.68 -26.58 24.26
CA ALA A 17 10.28 -26.72 23.79
C ALA A 17 9.31 -25.77 24.52
N ALA A 18 9.73 -25.14 25.64
CA ALA A 18 8.90 -24.15 26.35
C ALA A 18 9.14 -22.69 25.92
N CYS A 19 10.09 -22.43 25.00
CA CYS A 19 10.42 -21.08 24.51
C CYS A 19 9.87 -20.80 23.11
N ALA A 20 9.07 -21.69 22.54
CA ALA A 20 8.41 -21.50 21.24
C ALA A 20 6.87 -21.37 21.39
N MET A 21 6.39 -20.85 22.51
CA MET A 21 5.11 -20.19 22.52
C MET A 21 5.38 -18.77 22.05
N SER A 22 5.14 -18.49 20.77
CA SER A 22 4.95 -17.16 20.22
C SER A 22 4.13 -16.38 21.25
N GLN A 23 4.66 -15.30 21.79
CA GLN A 23 3.83 -14.31 22.44
C GLN A 23 2.88 -13.82 21.33
N ALA A 24 1.64 -14.28 21.34
CA ALA A 24 0.59 -13.63 20.60
C ALA A 24 0.63 -12.16 21.04
N GLY A 25 0.99 -11.25 20.13
CA GLY A 25 1.14 -9.84 20.43
C GLY A 25 -0.19 -9.28 20.97
N GLU A 26 -0.12 -8.21 21.73
CA GLU A 26 -1.34 -7.48 22.09
C GLU A 26 -1.98 -6.90 20.83
N HIS A 27 -3.31 -6.99 20.70
CA HIS A 27 -4.08 -6.40 19.59
C HIS A 27 -4.92 -5.20 20.06
N PRO A 28 -5.08 -4.17 19.22
CA PRO A 28 -4.46 -4.00 17.90
C PRO A 28 -2.97 -3.68 18.01
N ASN A 29 -2.18 -4.09 17.01
CA ASN A 29 -0.76 -3.78 16.94
C ASN A 29 -0.24 -3.59 15.49
N LEU A 30 -1.11 -3.58 14.51
CA LEU A 30 -0.71 -3.44 13.12
C LEU A 30 -0.47 -1.97 12.75
N ILE A 31 -1.52 -1.15 12.71
CA ILE A 31 -1.43 0.29 12.42
C ILE A 31 -1.86 1.16 13.62
N MET A 32 -2.71 0.64 14.47
CA MET A 32 -3.00 1.16 15.79
C MET A 32 -2.34 0.28 16.84
N THR A 33 -1.92 0.89 17.94
CA THR A 33 -1.45 0.17 19.13
C THR A 33 -2.46 0.34 20.26
N LYS A 34 -2.46 -0.56 21.27
CA LYS A 34 -3.31 -0.36 22.46
C LYS A 34 -3.05 0.98 23.13
N ALA A 35 -1.80 1.36 23.29
CA ALA A 35 -1.44 2.66 23.85
C ALA A 35 -1.92 3.83 22.98
N GLY A 36 -1.84 3.69 21.64
CA GLY A 36 -2.37 4.66 20.69
C GLY A 36 -3.88 4.80 20.81
N VAL A 37 -4.62 3.69 20.91
CA VAL A 37 -6.07 3.71 21.11
C VAL A 37 -6.45 4.44 22.41
N GLU A 38 -5.76 4.16 23.52
CA GLU A 38 -5.97 4.86 24.78
C GLU A 38 -5.72 6.38 24.64
N SER A 39 -4.64 6.76 23.96
CA SER A 39 -4.32 8.16 23.67
C SER A 39 -5.38 8.82 22.79
N ILE A 40 -5.82 8.15 21.72
CA ILE A 40 -6.89 8.63 20.83
C ILE A 40 -8.18 8.87 21.61
N ARG A 41 -8.60 7.90 22.42
CA ARG A 41 -9.82 8.02 23.24
C ARG A 41 -9.76 9.17 24.26
N ALA A 42 -8.57 9.42 24.83
CA ALA A 42 -8.35 10.50 25.78
C ALA A 42 -8.47 11.91 25.15
N GLU A 43 -8.09 12.04 23.90
CA GLU A 43 -8.06 13.30 23.14
C GLU A 43 -9.33 13.52 22.26
N LEU A 44 -10.20 12.52 22.17
CA LEU A 44 -11.41 12.57 21.32
C LEU A 44 -12.35 13.72 21.75
N GLY A 45 -12.73 14.56 20.79
CA GLY A 45 -13.54 15.75 21.00
C GLY A 45 -12.73 17.05 21.18
N GLU A 46 -11.40 16.96 21.31
CA GLU A 46 -10.50 18.10 21.53
C GLU A 46 -9.54 18.33 20.35
N VAL A 47 -9.64 17.51 19.28
CA VAL A 47 -8.73 17.55 18.12
C VAL A 47 -9.52 17.71 16.81
N PRO A 48 -9.81 18.96 16.39
CA PRO A 48 -10.82 19.25 15.35
C PRO A 48 -10.62 18.48 14.03
N LEU A 49 -9.38 18.32 13.53
CA LEU A 49 -9.11 17.63 12.28
C LEU A 49 -9.37 16.12 12.39
N PHE A 50 -9.00 15.52 13.52
CA PHE A 50 -9.27 14.12 13.81
C PHE A 50 -10.76 13.86 14.01
N ASP A 51 -11.40 14.69 14.84
CA ASP A 51 -12.83 14.58 15.16
C ASP A 51 -13.71 14.73 13.90
N ALA A 52 -13.37 15.67 13.02
CA ALA A 52 -14.06 15.84 11.74
C ALA A 52 -13.90 14.59 10.84
N THR A 53 -12.71 13.97 10.86
CA THR A 53 -12.47 12.73 10.12
C THR A 53 -13.29 11.58 10.71
N VAL A 54 -13.31 11.42 12.04
CA VAL A 54 -14.12 10.42 12.74
C VAL A 54 -15.60 10.60 12.39
N ALA A 55 -16.13 11.83 12.47
CA ALA A 55 -17.53 12.11 12.20
C ALA A 55 -17.93 11.74 10.76
N LYS A 56 -17.08 12.07 9.79
CA LYS A 56 -17.28 11.72 8.37
C LYS A 56 -17.26 10.23 8.14
N VAL A 57 -16.25 9.53 8.67
CA VAL A 57 -16.10 8.08 8.52
C VAL A 57 -17.24 7.34 9.23
N LYS A 58 -17.65 7.82 10.41
CA LYS A 58 -18.79 7.27 11.15
C LYS A 58 -20.09 7.35 10.33
N ALA A 59 -20.37 8.51 9.74
CA ALA A 59 -21.59 8.67 8.91
C ALA A 59 -21.57 7.72 7.70
N GLU A 60 -20.42 7.53 7.09
CA GLU A 60 -20.25 6.61 5.94
C GLU A 60 -20.45 5.15 6.34
N VAL A 61 -19.89 4.72 7.47
CA VAL A 61 -20.00 3.33 7.96
C VAL A 61 -21.41 3.06 8.47
N ASP A 62 -22.01 3.98 9.21
CA ASP A 62 -23.38 3.83 9.71
C ASP A 62 -24.37 3.64 8.55
N ALA A 63 -24.24 4.40 7.47
CA ALA A 63 -25.06 4.24 6.29
C ALA A 63 -24.91 2.85 5.63
N GLU A 64 -23.70 2.30 5.59
CA GLU A 64 -23.49 0.94 5.05
C GLU A 64 -24.03 -0.16 5.98
N ILE A 65 -23.94 0.04 7.30
CA ILE A 65 -24.55 -0.89 8.28
C ILE A 65 -26.08 -0.94 8.10
N GLU A 66 -26.72 0.21 7.88
CA GLU A 66 -28.17 0.28 7.61
C GLU A 66 -28.57 -0.43 6.31
N LEU A 67 -27.72 -0.43 5.29
CA LEU A 67 -27.95 -1.16 4.03
C LEU A 67 -27.80 -2.68 4.18
N GLY A 68 -27.10 -3.12 5.22
CA GLY A 68 -26.78 -4.53 5.44
C GLY A 68 -25.58 -5.03 4.66
N ILE A 69 -25.18 -6.28 4.93
CA ILE A 69 -24.02 -6.92 4.30
C ILE A 69 -24.44 -7.55 2.98
N ASP A 70 -23.67 -7.24 1.92
CA ASP A 70 -23.83 -7.82 0.60
C ASP A 70 -22.46 -8.31 0.08
N THR A 71 -22.32 -9.62 -0.05
CA THR A 71 -21.10 -10.30 -0.53
C THR A 71 -21.43 -11.17 -1.75
N PRO A 72 -21.67 -10.56 -2.93
CA PRO A 72 -22.10 -11.30 -4.12
C PRO A 72 -21.01 -12.24 -4.62
N ILE A 73 -21.42 -13.32 -5.31
CA ILE A 73 -20.44 -14.18 -6.01
C ILE A 73 -19.70 -13.37 -7.08
N PRO A 74 -18.36 -13.37 -7.10
CA PRO A 74 -17.57 -12.55 -8.02
C PRO A 74 -17.76 -12.97 -9.49
N THR A 75 -18.09 -11.99 -10.34
CA THR A 75 -18.29 -12.25 -11.79
C THR A 75 -17.77 -11.15 -12.70
N ASP A 76 -17.46 -9.96 -12.18
CA ASP A 76 -17.22 -8.78 -13.00
C ASP A 76 -15.75 -8.35 -13.04
N TYR A 77 -15.38 -7.70 -14.14
CA TYR A 77 -14.17 -6.87 -14.18
C TYR A 77 -14.32 -5.61 -13.33
N SER A 78 -13.21 -4.90 -13.15
CA SER A 78 -13.19 -3.56 -12.56
C SER A 78 -14.24 -2.64 -13.22
N GLY A 79 -15.02 -1.96 -12.38
CA GLY A 79 -16.16 -1.14 -12.80
C GLY A 79 -17.51 -1.88 -12.85
N GLY A 80 -17.53 -3.22 -12.76
CA GLY A 80 -18.78 -3.97 -12.65
C GLY A 80 -19.25 -4.11 -11.19
N TYR A 81 -20.54 -4.43 -11.01
CA TYR A 81 -21.19 -4.42 -9.69
C TYR A 81 -20.46 -5.26 -8.65
N THR A 82 -20.18 -6.54 -8.93
CA THR A 82 -19.57 -7.43 -7.94
C THR A 82 -18.16 -6.95 -7.55
N HIS A 83 -17.38 -6.47 -8.52
CA HIS A 83 -16.06 -5.91 -8.26
C HIS A 83 -16.13 -4.66 -7.35
N GLU A 84 -16.97 -3.68 -7.70
CA GLU A 84 -17.06 -2.45 -6.93
C GLU A 84 -17.71 -2.70 -5.56
N ARG A 85 -18.61 -3.69 -5.42
CA ARG A 85 -19.19 -4.06 -4.14
C ARG A 85 -18.15 -4.65 -3.19
N HIS A 86 -17.32 -5.62 -3.63
CA HIS A 86 -16.23 -6.15 -2.81
C HIS A 86 -15.20 -5.09 -2.44
N LYS A 87 -14.91 -4.18 -3.37
CA LYS A 87 -14.03 -3.03 -3.11
C LYS A 87 -14.62 -2.10 -2.04
N ARG A 88 -15.91 -1.82 -2.11
CA ARG A 88 -16.61 -1.06 -1.08
C ARG A 88 -16.55 -1.77 0.26
N ASN A 89 -16.79 -3.08 0.30
CA ASN A 89 -16.80 -3.88 1.51
C ASN A 89 -15.47 -3.78 2.27
N PHE A 90 -14.32 -4.02 1.63
CA PHE A 90 -13.04 -3.98 2.35
C PHE A 90 -12.72 -2.57 2.88
N LEU A 91 -13.09 -1.52 2.15
CA LEU A 91 -12.90 -0.14 2.62
C LEU A 91 -13.78 0.17 3.84
N ILE A 92 -14.99 -0.35 3.87
CA ILE A 92 -15.92 -0.11 4.98
C ILE A 92 -15.54 -0.88 6.23
N ILE A 93 -15.17 -2.17 6.10
CA ILE A 93 -14.81 -2.93 7.31
C ILE A 93 -13.50 -2.45 7.94
N GLN A 94 -12.54 -1.98 7.13
CA GLN A 94 -11.34 -1.33 7.67
C GLN A 94 -11.71 -0.09 8.51
N LYS A 95 -12.61 0.74 8.01
CA LYS A 95 -13.11 1.91 8.74
C LYS A 95 -13.93 1.53 9.97
N ALA A 96 -14.76 0.48 9.86
CA ALA A 96 -15.55 -0.02 10.99
C ALA A 96 -14.65 -0.56 12.11
N GLY A 97 -13.58 -1.30 11.77
CA GLY A 97 -12.58 -1.74 12.75
C GLY A 97 -11.93 -0.57 13.50
N ALA A 98 -11.53 0.48 12.77
CA ALA A 98 -10.98 1.68 13.38
C ALA A 98 -12.01 2.38 14.29
N LEU A 99 -13.27 2.51 13.86
CA LEU A 99 -14.35 3.10 14.68
C LEU A 99 -14.65 2.28 15.93
N TYR A 100 -14.58 0.93 15.86
CA TYR A 100 -14.71 0.09 17.05
C TYR A 100 -13.65 0.45 18.08
N GLN A 101 -12.40 0.54 17.68
CA GLN A 101 -11.30 0.88 18.57
C GLN A 101 -11.43 2.31 19.15
N ILE A 102 -11.85 3.27 18.34
CA ILE A 102 -11.93 4.68 18.77
C ILE A 102 -13.14 4.95 19.65
N LEU A 103 -14.32 4.41 19.29
CA LEU A 103 -15.60 4.75 19.91
C LEU A 103 -16.09 3.75 20.95
N ASP A 104 -15.45 2.58 21.06
CA ASP A 104 -15.83 1.49 21.97
C ASP A 104 -17.29 1.02 21.77
N ASP A 105 -17.75 0.93 20.52
CA ASP A 105 -19.10 0.57 20.15
C ASP A 105 -19.10 -0.77 19.39
N ASP A 106 -19.58 -1.81 20.05
CA ASP A 106 -19.60 -3.19 19.55
C ASP A 106 -20.37 -3.37 18.23
N LYS A 107 -21.21 -2.43 17.82
CA LYS A 107 -21.91 -2.53 16.53
C LYS A 107 -20.94 -2.59 15.36
N TYR A 108 -19.81 -1.88 15.46
CA TYR A 108 -18.79 -1.87 14.42
C TYR A 108 -18.00 -3.18 14.38
N ALA A 109 -17.62 -3.71 15.54
CA ALA A 109 -16.98 -5.02 15.64
C ALA A 109 -17.90 -6.15 15.14
N ASN A 110 -19.19 -6.12 15.50
CA ASN A 110 -20.18 -7.07 15.00
C ASN A 110 -20.31 -7.01 13.48
N TYR A 111 -20.34 -5.82 12.89
CA TYR A 111 -20.42 -5.65 11.44
C TYR A 111 -19.20 -6.21 10.72
N VAL A 112 -17.99 -5.95 11.23
CA VAL A 112 -16.73 -6.52 10.70
C VAL A 112 -16.77 -8.05 10.81
N ARG A 113 -17.05 -8.59 12.00
CA ARG A 113 -17.13 -10.03 12.25
C ARG A 113 -18.11 -10.71 11.27
N ASP A 114 -19.33 -10.21 11.19
CA ASP A 114 -20.39 -10.82 10.39
C ASP A 114 -20.03 -10.81 8.89
N MET A 115 -19.37 -9.73 8.40
CA MET A 115 -18.89 -9.67 7.02
C MET A 115 -17.73 -10.66 6.79
N LEU A 116 -16.78 -10.78 7.71
CA LEU A 116 -15.69 -11.75 7.62
C LEU A 116 -16.21 -13.19 7.54
N PHE A 117 -17.23 -13.55 8.32
CA PHE A 117 -17.84 -14.87 8.24
C PHE A 117 -18.61 -15.10 6.94
N GLN A 118 -19.19 -14.08 6.33
CA GLN A 118 -19.76 -14.24 4.99
C GLN A 118 -18.68 -14.50 3.93
N TYR A 119 -17.52 -13.84 4.04
CA TYR A 119 -16.38 -14.12 3.18
C TYR A 119 -15.78 -15.52 3.45
N GLU A 120 -15.66 -15.94 4.70
CA GLU A 120 -15.20 -17.29 5.07
C GLU A 120 -16.10 -18.37 4.44
N ALA A 121 -17.40 -18.23 4.59
CA ALA A 121 -18.36 -19.18 4.04
C ALA A 121 -18.31 -19.26 2.49
N MET A 122 -18.01 -18.13 1.83
CA MET A 122 -17.90 -18.06 0.37
C MET A 122 -16.53 -18.54 -0.15
N TYR A 123 -15.44 -18.10 0.47
CA TYR A 123 -14.08 -18.22 -0.08
C TYR A 123 -13.62 -19.67 -0.20
N LYS A 124 -14.00 -20.52 0.73
CA LYS A 124 -13.63 -21.94 0.78
C LYS A 124 -13.95 -22.66 -0.54
N ASP A 125 -15.12 -22.40 -1.11
CA ASP A 125 -15.62 -23.07 -2.31
C ASP A 125 -15.48 -22.20 -3.57
N LEU A 126 -14.86 -21.01 -3.45
CA LEU A 126 -14.73 -20.06 -4.54
C LEU A 126 -13.69 -20.55 -5.56
N PRO A 127 -14.08 -20.79 -6.83
CA PRO A 127 -13.14 -21.10 -7.89
C PRO A 127 -12.32 -19.84 -8.27
N LEU A 128 -11.34 -20.02 -9.14
CA LEU A 128 -10.69 -18.90 -9.79
C LEU A 128 -11.73 -18.00 -10.49
N HIS A 129 -11.55 -16.69 -10.37
CA HIS A 129 -12.49 -15.71 -10.93
C HIS A 129 -12.81 -15.99 -12.42
N PRO A 130 -14.10 -15.93 -12.85
CA PRO A 130 -14.48 -16.28 -14.23
C PRO A 130 -13.87 -15.36 -15.30
N LYS A 131 -13.45 -14.16 -14.91
CA LYS A 131 -12.75 -13.22 -15.79
C LYS A 131 -11.28 -13.20 -15.46
N THR A 132 -10.45 -13.08 -16.48
CA THR A 132 -9.00 -12.89 -16.34
C THR A 132 -8.47 -12.01 -17.44
N ARG A 133 -7.45 -11.28 -17.14
CA ARG A 133 -6.63 -10.53 -18.08
C ARG A 133 -5.15 -10.65 -17.71
N SER A 134 -4.88 -10.90 -16.43
CA SER A 134 -3.55 -10.96 -15.85
C SER A 134 -3.02 -12.40 -15.81
N TYR A 135 -1.70 -12.52 -15.75
CA TYR A 135 -0.98 -13.76 -15.49
C TYR A 135 -1.28 -14.35 -14.10
N ALA A 136 -1.71 -13.52 -13.15
CA ALA A 136 -2.09 -13.92 -11.80
C ALA A 136 -3.59 -13.70 -11.59
N ARG A 137 -4.38 -14.74 -11.87
CA ARG A 137 -5.83 -14.73 -11.75
C ARG A 137 -6.24 -14.82 -10.29
N GLY A 138 -7.08 -13.88 -9.83
CA GLY A 138 -7.62 -13.90 -8.48
C GLY A 138 -8.79 -14.88 -8.31
N LYS A 139 -9.31 -14.94 -7.10
CA LYS A 139 -10.55 -15.65 -6.75
C LYS A 139 -11.68 -14.66 -6.48
N LEU A 140 -11.49 -13.75 -5.54
CA LEU A 140 -12.48 -12.72 -5.19
C LEU A 140 -12.54 -11.60 -6.22
N PHE A 141 -11.44 -11.32 -6.89
CA PHE A 141 -11.34 -10.36 -7.97
C PHE A 141 -10.72 -11.01 -9.21
N TRP A 142 -10.81 -10.34 -10.34
CA TRP A 142 -10.31 -10.85 -11.62
C TRP A 142 -8.79 -11.02 -11.70
N GLN A 143 -8.04 -10.43 -10.75
CA GLN A 143 -6.58 -10.54 -10.64
C GLN A 143 -6.11 -10.50 -9.19
N CYS A 144 -4.99 -11.15 -8.88
CA CYS A 144 -4.38 -11.21 -7.55
C CYS A 144 -4.05 -9.82 -6.97
N LEU A 145 -3.77 -8.82 -7.80
CA LEU A 145 -3.57 -7.45 -7.32
C LEU A 145 -4.77 -6.93 -6.51
N ASN A 146 -5.98 -7.16 -6.99
CA ASN A 146 -7.19 -6.72 -6.29
C ASN A 146 -7.52 -7.62 -5.09
N ASP A 147 -7.22 -8.92 -5.17
CA ASP A 147 -7.27 -9.82 -4.01
C ASP A 147 -6.29 -9.33 -2.91
N SER A 148 -5.09 -8.91 -3.30
CA SER A 148 -4.11 -8.33 -2.37
C SER A 148 -4.60 -7.02 -1.74
N ASN A 149 -5.25 -6.16 -2.52
CA ASN A 149 -5.86 -4.95 -1.95
C ASN A 149 -6.88 -5.32 -0.85
N TRP A 150 -7.75 -6.30 -1.13
CA TRP A 150 -8.74 -6.76 -0.16
C TRP A 150 -8.06 -7.20 1.14
N LEU A 151 -7.04 -8.05 1.06
CA LEU A 151 -6.38 -8.61 2.24
C LEU A 151 -5.61 -7.55 3.03
N VAL A 152 -4.98 -6.55 2.39
CA VAL A 152 -4.31 -5.43 3.07
C VAL A 152 -5.28 -4.64 3.95
N TYR A 153 -6.46 -4.30 3.44
CA TYR A 153 -7.46 -3.55 4.21
C TYR A 153 -8.14 -4.42 5.28
N VAL A 154 -8.42 -5.66 4.94
CA VAL A 154 -9.10 -6.60 5.85
C VAL A 154 -8.21 -7.04 7.01
N SER A 155 -6.88 -7.15 6.79
CA SER A 155 -5.94 -7.40 7.89
C SER A 155 -6.01 -6.33 8.98
N GLN A 156 -6.17 -5.05 8.59
CA GLN A 156 -6.35 -3.95 9.54
C GLN A 156 -7.65 -4.06 10.32
N ALA A 157 -8.73 -4.46 9.63
CA ALA A 157 -10.02 -4.67 10.29
C ALA A 157 -10.01 -5.86 11.26
N TYR A 158 -9.34 -6.94 10.85
CA TYR A 158 -9.21 -8.15 11.67
C TYR A 158 -8.35 -7.89 12.92
N ASP A 159 -7.22 -7.20 12.79
CA ASP A 159 -6.39 -6.75 13.91
C ASP A 159 -7.20 -5.92 14.91
N ALA A 160 -8.00 -4.98 14.39
CA ALA A 160 -8.81 -4.09 15.23
C ALA A 160 -9.88 -4.84 16.07
N ILE A 161 -10.43 -5.96 15.59
CA ILE A 161 -11.42 -6.74 16.30
C ILE A 161 -10.90 -8.06 16.87
N TYR A 162 -9.58 -8.30 16.83
CA TYR A 162 -8.98 -9.59 17.20
C TYR A 162 -9.36 -10.03 18.61
N ASP A 163 -9.25 -9.12 19.58
CA ASP A 163 -9.60 -9.40 20.99
C ASP A 163 -11.13 -9.46 21.22
N TYR A 164 -11.95 -8.97 20.28
CA TYR A 164 -13.39 -9.09 20.32
C TYR A 164 -13.89 -10.50 19.94
N LEU A 165 -13.15 -11.18 19.07
CA LEU A 165 -13.47 -12.52 18.60
C LEU A 165 -13.09 -13.59 19.62
N SER A 166 -13.92 -14.64 19.74
CA SER A 166 -13.54 -15.85 20.48
C SER A 166 -12.38 -16.58 19.80
N ALA A 167 -11.67 -17.41 20.56
CA ALA A 167 -10.58 -18.22 20.00
C ALA A 167 -11.06 -19.16 18.86
N GLU A 168 -12.27 -19.73 18.99
CA GLU A 168 -12.88 -20.59 17.95
C GLU A 168 -13.21 -19.79 16.67
N GLU A 169 -13.69 -18.55 16.80
CA GLU A 169 -13.96 -17.68 15.67
C GLU A 169 -12.68 -17.28 14.94
N ARG A 170 -11.62 -16.95 15.67
CA ARG A 170 -10.30 -16.66 15.10
C ARG A 170 -9.74 -17.87 14.34
N GLU A 171 -9.66 -19.03 14.99
CA GLU A 171 -9.19 -20.28 14.37
C GLU A 171 -9.92 -20.56 13.06
N LYS A 172 -11.26 -20.43 13.06
CA LYS A 172 -12.09 -20.66 11.87
C LYS A 172 -11.78 -19.66 10.75
N LEU A 173 -11.63 -18.37 11.05
CA LEU A 173 -11.27 -17.35 10.05
C LEU A 173 -9.85 -17.55 9.52
N GLU A 174 -8.90 -17.87 10.38
CA GLU A 174 -7.50 -18.09 10.02
C GLU A 174 -7.33 -19.32 9.14
N GLU A 175 -7.95 -20.46 9.48
CA GLU A 175 -7.84 -21.69 8.73
C GLU A 175 -8.62 -21.69 7.40
N ASN A 176 -9.82 -21.09 7.37
CA ASN A 176 -10.72 -21.22 6.22
C ASN A 176 -10.72 -20.00 5.28
N LEU A 177 -10.22 -18.84 5.74
CA LEU A 177 -10.19 -17.62 4.95
C LEU A 177 -8.78 -17.06 4.78
N PHE A 178 -8.11 -16.69 5.87
CA PHE A 178 -6.90 -15.87 5.76
C PHE A 178 -5.69 -16.66 5.27
N ARG A 179 -5.43 -17.85 5.81
CA ARG A 179 -4.32 -18.69 5.33
C ARG A 179 -4.51 -19.13 3.87
N PRO A 180 -5.68 -19.65 3.44
CA PRO A 180 -5.93 -19.97 2.04
C PRO A 180 -5.85 -18.75 1.11
N PHE A 181 -6.24 -17.57 1.59
CA PHE A 181 -6.13 -16.33 0.83
C PHE A 181 -4.67 -15.91 0.62
N ALA A 182 -3.87 -15.94 1.68
CA ALA A 182 -2.43 -15.65 1.63
C ALA A 182 -1.66 -16.64 0.73
N ASP A 183 -1.99 -17.94 0.82
CA ASP A 183 -1.37 -18.97 -0.01
C ASP A 183 -1.73 -18.78 -1.49
N HIS A 184 -2.98 -18.42 -1.81
CA HIS A 184 -3.37 -18.12 -3.19
C HIS A 184 -2.59 -16.94 -3.80
N ILE A 185 -2.39 -15.87 -3.04
CA ILE A 185 -1.64 -14.70 -3.48
C ILE A 185 -0.15 -15.03 -3.68
N SER A 186 0.42 -15.87 -2.83
CA SER A 186 1.86 -16.15 -2.80
C SER A 186 2.23 -17.47 -3.48
N VAL A 187 1.88 -18.60 -2.88
CA VAL A 187 2.31 -19.94 -3.31
C VAL A 187 1.67 -20.33 -4.66
N ASP A 188 0.38 -20.07 -4.84
CA ASP A 188 -0.33 -20.39 -6.09
C ASP A 188 -0.03 -19.37 -7.21
N SER A 189 0.49 -18.19 -6.86
CA SER A 189 0.76 -17.10 -7.80
C SER A 189 2.18 -16.54 -7.65
N PRO A 190 3.24 -17.37 -7.69
CA PRO A 190 4.60 -16.96 -7.39
C PRO A 190 5.15 -15.93 -8.38
N GLN A 191 4.74 -15.98 -9.65
CA GLN A 191 5.09 -15.01 -10.68
C GLN A 191 4.53 -13.60 -10.42
N PHE A 192 3.47 -13.51 -9.65
CA PHE A 192 2.94 -12.24 -9.15
C PHE A 192 3.69 -11.81 -7.89
N PHE A 193 3.89 -12.72 -6.96
CA PHE A 193 4.37 -12.45 -5.61
C PHE A 193 5.85 -12.08 -5.55
N ASN A 194 6.71 -12.75 -6.35
CA ASN A 194 8.16 -12.56 -6.35
C ASN A 194 8.66 -11.42 -7.23
N ARG A 195 7.87 -10.97 -8.14
CA ARG A 195 8.24 -9.92 -9.08
C ARG A 195 8.59 -8.61 -8.37
N VAL A 196 9.58 -7.87 -8.87
CA VAL A 196 9.86 -6.50 -8.40
C VAL A 196 8.99 -5.53 -9.20
N HIS A 197 7.86 -5.13 -8.62
CA HIS A 197 6.84 -4.32 -9.28
C HIS A 197 5.81 -3.80 -8.26
N ASN A 198 5.08 -2.71 -8.59
CA ASN A 198 4.02 -2.20 -7.71
C ASN A 198 2.95 -3.25 -7.36
N HIS A 199 2.64 -4.19 -8.25
CA HIS A 199 1.68 -5.27 -7.98
C HIS A 199 2.14 -6.21 -6.86
N SER A 200 3.40 -6.66 -6.92
CA SER A 200 3.93 -7.55 -5.88
C SER A 200 4.11 -6.87 -4.54
N THR A 201 4.35 -5.56 -4.53
CA THR A 201 4.34 -4.79 -3.27
C THR A 201 3.01 -4.95 -2.53
N TRP A 202 1.87 -4.91 -3.25
CA TRP A 202 0.57 -5.20 -2.67
C TRP A 202 0.46 -6.64 -2.19
N GLY A 203 0.94 -7.61 -2.95
CA GLY A 203 0.95 -9.02 -2.58
C GLY A 203 1.78 -9.28 -1.33
N ASN A 204 3.00 -8.76 -1.29
CA ASN A 204 3.88 -8.91 -0.14
C ASN A 204 3.29 -8.25 1.12
N ALA A 205 2.77 -7.02 1.00
CA ALA A 205 2.11 -6.34 2.12
C ALA A 205 0.88 -7.13 2.60
N ALA A 206 0.06 -7.67 1.70
CA ALA A 206 -1.13 -8.43 2.05
C ALA A 206 -0.80 -9.68 2.89
N VAL A 207 0.16 -10.48 2.42
CA VAL A 207 0.59 -11.71 3.10
C VAL A 207 1.30 -11.40 4.41
N GLY A 208 2.16 -10.35 4.41
CA GLY A 208 2.90 -9.96 5.61
C GLY A 208 2.00 -9.37 6.69
N MET A 209 1.04 -8.52 6.33
CA MET A 209 0.12 -7.91 7.30
C MET A 209 -0.76 -8.95 7.97
N ILE A 210 -1.35 -9.88 7.21
CA ILE A 210 -2.15 -10.94 7.83
C ILE A 210 -1.27 -11.88 8.66
N GLY A 211 -0.04 -12.17 8.22
CA GLY A 211 0.93 -12.94 9.00
C GLY A 211 1.26 -12.27 10.34
N LEU A 212 1.42 -10.94 10.38
CA LEU A 212 1.64 -10.21 11.63
C LEU A 212 0.44 -10.34 12.59
N VAL A 213 -0.80 -10.21 12.08
CA VAL A 213 -2.01 -10.32 12.91
C VAL A 213 -2.18 -11.73 13.45
N MET A 214 -1.96 -12.76 12.63
CA MET A 214 -2.08 -14.17 13.04
C MET A 214 -0.91 -14.66 13.90
N GLY A 215 0.17 -13.87 14.04
CA GLY A 215 1.42 -14.34 14.66
C GLY A 215 2.11 -15.44 13.84
N ASP A 216 1.88 -15.48 12.53
CA ASP A 216 2.45 -16.47 11.61
C ASP A 216 3.76 -15.94 11.01
N ASP A 217 4.88 -16.30 11.64
CA ASP A 217 6.22 -15.88 11.21
C ASP A 217 6.57 -16.38 9.79
N GLU A 218 6.03 -17.51 9.35
CA GLU A 218 6.28 -18.05 8.01
C GLU A 218 5.69 -17.13 6.93
N LEU A 219 4.47 -16.63 7.13
CA LEU A 219 3.86 -15.65 6.22
C LEU A 219 4.63 -14.32 6.21
N VAL A 220 5.13 -13.88 7.35
CA VAL A 220 5.94 -12.66 7.44
C VAL A 220 7.27 -12.82 6.72
N GLU A 221 7.99 -13.92 6.93
CA GLU A 221 9.24 -14.26 6.22
C GLU A 221 9.01 -14.33 4.69
N ARG A 222 7.94 -15.00 4.27
CA ARG A 222 7.53 -15.10 2.88
C ARG A 222 7.27 -13.71 2.27
N ALA A 223 6.60 -12.84 3.00
CA ALA A 223 6.36 -11.47 2.56
C ALA A 223 7.65 -10.66 2.42
N LEU A 224 8.59 -10.79 3.36
CA LEU A 224 9.84 -10.04 3.35
C LEU A 224 10.79 -10.48 2.23
N TYR A 225 10.90 -11.78 1.97
CA TYR A 225 11.95 -12.36 1.13
C TYR A 225 11.43 -13.06 -0.14
N GLY A 226 10.11 -13.20 -0.30
CA GLY A 226 9.49 -13.92 -1.43
C GLY A 226 9.45 -15.44 -1.26
N ILE A 227 8.98 -16.12 -2.29
CA ILE A 227 9.04 -17.59 -2.41
C ILE A 227 10.45 -18.00 -2.80
N PRO A 228 11.04 -19.05 -2.18
CA PRO A 228 12.36 -19.55 -2.56
C PRO A 228 12.47 -19.91 -4.04
N LEU A 229 13.60 -19.58 -4.67
CA LEU A 229 13.78 -19.73 -6.13
C LEU A 229 13.80 -21.18 -6.60
N ASP A 230 14.23 -22.12 -5.78
CA ASP A 230 14.23 -23.55 -6.04
C ASP A 230 12.81 -24.17 -6.07
N GLU A 231 11.83 -23.44 -5.56
CA GLU A 231 10.42 -23.79 -5.63
C GLU A 231 9.72 -23.21 -6.87
N LEU A 232 10.42 -22.38 -7.67
CA LEU A 232 9.86 -21.69 -8.83
C LEU A 232 10.31 -22.33 -10.15
N ASP A 233 9.42 -22.31 -11.15
CA ASP A 233 9.81 -22.55 -12.53
C ASP A 233 10.64 -21.37 -13.05
N ALA A 234 11.95 -21.58 -13.21
CA ALA A 234 12.88 -20.54 -13.68
C ALA A 234 12.56 -20.04 -15.10
N SER A 235 11.71 -20.72 -15.86
CA SER A 235 11.24 -20.28 -17.18
C SER A 235 9.95 -19.47 -17.12
N ALA A 236 9.30 -19.36 -15.95
CA ALA A 236 8.08 -18.60 -15.79
C ALA A 236 8.30 -17.12 -16.11
N LYS A 237 7.33 -16.52 -16.78
CA LYS A 237 7.36 -15.11 -17.18
C LYS A 237 6.05 -14.44 -16.82
N ASP A 238 6.11 -13.14 -16.64
CA ASP A 238 4.91 -12.32 -16.50
C ASP A 238 4.23 -12.04 -17.85
N ASP A 239 3.12 -11.32 -17.84
CA ASP A 239 2.36 -10.96 -19.06
C ASP A 239 3.16 -10.11 -20.05
N ASP A 240 4.15 -9.35 -19.56
CA ASP A 240 5.05 -8.53 -20.38
C ASP A 240 6.24 -9.33 -20.90
N GLY A 241 6.31 -10.63 -20.60
CA GLY A 241 7.38 -11.55 -20.98
C GLY A 241 8.66 -11.38 -20.15
N GLY A 242 8.59 -10.59 -19.07
CA GLY A 242 9.67 -10.45 -18.09
C GLY A 242 9.81 -11.66 -17.18
N TYR A 243 10.96 -11.82 -16.57
CA TYR A 243 11.15 -12.86 -15.55
C TYR A 243 10.51 -12.41 -14.24
N ILE A 244 10.04 -13.36 -13.43
CA ILE A 244 9.33 -13.14 -12.17
C ILE A 244 10.25 -12.77 -11.00
N PHE A 245 11.54 -12.76 -11.18
CA PHE A 245 12.52 -12.34 -10.18
C PHE A 245 13.61 -11.49 -10.84
N ASP A 246 14.32 -10.72 -10.04
CA ASP A 246 15.42 -9.92 -10.53
C ASP A 246 16.60 -10.80 -10.98
N LYS A 247 17.59 -10.20 -11.65
CA LYS A 247 18.79 -10.91 -12.12
C LYS A 247 19.64 -11.48 -10.99
N ASP A 248 19.53 -10.96 -9.76
CA ASP A 248 20.24 -11.40 -8.58
C ASP A 248 19.40 -12.38 -7.74
N GLY A 249 18.19 -12.71 -8.19
CA GLY A 249 17.29 -13.65 -7.54
C GLY A 249 16.61 -13.09 -6.29
N LYS A 250 16.62 -11.78 -6.08
CA LYS A 250 15.92 -11.13 -4.97
C LYS A 250 14.43 -11.03 -5.23
N ALA A 251 13.65 -11.15 -4.17
CA ALA A 251 12.19 -11.08 -4.22
C ALA A 251 11.63 -10.53 -2.90
N GLY A 252 10.31 -10.37 -2.84
CA GLY A 252 9.62 -9.94 -1.65
C GLY A 252 9.66 -8.44 -1.40
N PHE A 253 9.18 -8.06 -0.24
CA PHE A 253 9.02 -6.66 0.14
C PHE A 253 10.36 -5.90 0.20
N LEU A 254 11.42 -6.53 0.69
CA LEU A 254 12.73 -5.88 0.79
C LEU A 254 13.34 -5.62 -0.59
N ALA A 255 13.18 -6.53 -1.55
CA ALA A 255 13.60 -6.29 -2.93
C ALA A 255 12.81 -5.13 -3.56
N ASN A 256 11.51 -5.05 -3.29
CA ASN A 256 10.67 -3.93 -3.73
C ASN A 256 11.01 -2.59 -3.05
N LEU A 257 11.65 -2.59 -1.89
CA LEU A 257 12.24 -1.37 -1.29
C LEU A 257 13.55 -0.97 -1.95
N GLU A 258 14.34 -1.94 -2.38
CA GLU A 258 15.67 -1.68 -2.94
C GLU A 258 15.63 -1.29 -4.41
N GLU A 259 14.98 -2.09 -5.26
CA GLU A 259 15.12 -2.02 -6.72
C GLU A 259 14.45 -0.80 -7.38
N PRO A 260 13.15 -0.52 -7.14
CA PRO A 260 12.45 0.52 -7.89
C PRO A 260 12.71 1.94 -7.38
N PHE A 261 13.29 2.09 -6.19
CA PHE A 261 13.59 3.42 -5.64
C PHE A 261 15.05 3.82 -5.90
N SER A 262 15.24 5.05 -6.34
CA SER A 262 16.57 5.67 -6.33
C SER A 262 17.00 6.03 -4.90
N PRO A 263 18.28 6.33 -4.67
CA PRO A 263 18.75 6.82 -3.37
C PRO A 263 18.07 8.12 -2.90
N ASP A 264 17.47 8.85 -3.83
CA ASP A 264 16.76 10.10 -3.56
C ASP A 264 15.26 9.91 -3.29
N GLY A 265 14.75 8.67 -3.42
CA GLY A 265 13.35 8.33 -3.22
C GLY A 265 12.48 8.43 -4.49
N TYR A 266 13.07 8.68 -5.66
CA TYR A 266 12.33 8.59 -6.92
C TYR A 266 11.98 7.14 -7.23
N TYR A 267 10.73 6.90 -7.58
CA TYR A 267 10.22 5.59 -7.98
C TYR A 267 10.22 5.47 -9.50
N THR A 268 10.94 4.50 -10.04
CA THR A 268 11.22 4.42 -11.48
C THR A 268 9.97 4.25 -12.36
N GLU A 269 8.86 3.74 -11.82
CA GLU A 269 7.58 3.66 -12.55
C GLU A 269 6.88 5.04 -12.70
N GLY A 270 7.38 6.08 -12.04
CA GLY A 270 6.86 7.45 -12.09
C GLY A 270 5.83 7.78 -10.99
N PRO A 271 5.49 9.09 -10.83
CA PRO A 271 4.70 9.58 -9.70
C PRO A 271 3.31 8.95 -9.56
N TYR A 272 2.65 8.64 -10.67
CA TYR A 272 1.33 8.02 -10.66
C TYR A 272 1.34 6.64 -9.99
N TYR A 273 2.31 5.79 -10.36
CA TYR A 273 2.45 4.45 -9.77
C TYR A 273 3.07 4.51 -8.39
N GLN A 274 4.00 5.43 -8.15
CA GLN A 274 4.52 5.71 -6.82
C GLN A 274 3.38 6.02 -5.84
N ARG A 275 2.46 6.92 -6.21
CA ARG A 275 1.26 7.22 -5.42
C ARG A 275 0.46 5.96 -5.05
N TYR A 276 0.32 5.02 -5.99
CA TYR A 276 -0.41 3.78 -5.78
C TYR A 276 0.37 2.80 -4.89
N ALA A 277 1.68 2.68 -5.10
CA ALA A 277 2.54 1.77 -4.36
C ALA A 277 2.83 2.24 -2.93
N MET A 278 2.83 3.56 -2.67
CA MET A 278 3.14 4.10 -1.33
C MET A 278 2.20 3.59 -0.24
N TYR A 279 0.93 3.29 -0.56
CA TYR A 279 0.00 2.76 0.43
C TYR A 279 0.48 1.42 1.03
N PRO A 280 0.65 0.33 0.25
CA PRO A 280 1.11 -0.93 0.80
C PRO A 280 2.52 -0.85 1.39
N PHE A 281 3.42 -0.03 0.83
CA PHE A 281 4.74 0.17 1.38
C PHE A 281 4.70 0.72 2.82
N LEU A 282 3.94 1.77 3.03
CA LEU A 282 3.93 2.46 4.33
C LEU A 282 3.08 1.73 5.37
N ILE A 283 1.92 1.19 4.98
CA ILE A 283 1.07 0.44 5.91
C ILE A 283 1.78 -0.82 6.40
N PHE A 284 2.43 -1.57 5.52
CA PHE A 284 3.17 -2.76 5.97
C PHE A 284 4.43 -2.39 6.75
N ALA A 285 5.15 -1.34 6.34
CA ALA A 285 6.29 -0.85 7.13
C ALA A 285 5.87 -0.41 8.54
N GLN A 286 4.72 0.24 8.70
CA GLN A 286 4.19 0.60 10.02
C GLN A 286 3.86 -0.65 10.86
N GLY A 287 3.20 -1.65 10.27
CA GLY A 287 2.94 -2.92 10.93
C GLY A 287 4.22 -3.65 11.36
N LEU A 288 5.24 -3.66 10.49
CA LEU A 288 6.55 -4.22 10.82
C LEU A 288 7.25 -3.42 11.94
N HIS A 289 7.15 -2.09 11.91
CA HIS A 289 7.71 -1.26 12.98
C HIS A 289 7.07 -1.58 14.33
N ASN A 290 5.76 -1.72 14.39
CA ASN A 290 5.03 -2.00 15.63
C ASN A 290 5.28 -3.42 16.14
N ALA A 291 5.20 -4.43 15.27
CA ALA A 291 5.28 -5.84 15.66
C ALA A 291 6.72 -6.39 15.68
N LYS A 292 7.63 -5.87 14.87
CA LYS A 292 9.02 -6.33 14.70
C LYS A 292 10.01 -5.15 14.63
N PRO A 293 10.12 -4.32 15.68
CA PRO A 293 10.89 -3.05 15.66
C PRO A 293 12.37 -3.24 15.34
N ASP A 294 12.93 -4.41 15.65
CA ASP A 294 14.34 -4.74 15.38
C ASP A 294 14.69 -4.72 13.88
N LEU A 295 13.70 -4.85 12.99
CA LEU A 295 13.91 -4.74 11.55
C LEU A 295 14.27 -3.32 11.10
N ARG A 296 13.97 -2.30 11.90
CA ARG A 296 14.25 -0.89 11.64
C ARG A 296 13.85 -0.48 10.21
N ILE A 297 12.67 -0.92 9.78
CA ILE A 297 12.24 -0.89 8.38
C ILE A 297 12.25 0.52 7.76
N PHE A 298 11.96 1.57 8.55
CA PHE A 298 12.00 2.96 8.09
C PHE A 298 13.42 3.51 7.92
N GLU A 299 14.45 2.81 8.40
CA GLU A 299 15.85 3.16 8.17
C GLU A 299 16.43 2.41 6.96
N HIS A 300 15.70 1.43 6.41
CA HIS A 300 16.16 0.64 5.27
C HIS A 300 16.50 1.56 4.08
N LYS A 301 17.63 1.26 3.41
CA LYS A 301 18.16 2.04 2.28
C LYS A 301 18.22 3.56 2.61
N ASP A 302 18.76 3.88 3.79
CA ASP A 302 18.92 5.25 4.28
C ASP A 302 17.59 6.04 4.31
N GLY A 303 16.52 5.40 4.78
CA GLY A 303 15.20 5.99 4.94
C GLY A 303 14.45 6.21 3.62
N VAL A 304 14.62 5.30 2.66
CA VAL A 304 14.06 5.46 1.30
C VAL A 304 12.56 5.71 1.26
N LEU A 305 11.76 5.09 2.15
CA LEU A 305 10.32 5.32 2.20
C LEU A 305 9.95 6.77 2.56
N LEU A 306 10.66 7.35 3.52
CA LEU A 306 10.45 8.74 3.94
C LEU A 306 10.89 9.72 2.85
N LYS A 307 12.03 9.44 2.20
CA LYS A 307 12.50 10.19 1.03
C LYS A 307 11.51 10.10 -0.13
N ALA A 308 10.90 8.93 -0.35
CA ALA A 308 9.93 8.72 -1.40
C ALA A 308 8.66 9.56 -1.23
N VAL A 309 8.18 9.74 0.00
CA VAL A 309 7.05 10.66 0.26
C VAL A 309 7.42 12.08 -0.13
N ASN A 310 8.58 12.57 0.31
CA ASN A 310 9.04 13.92 -0.02
C ASN A 310 9.28 14.09 -1.54
N ALA A 311 9.87 13.10 -2.21
CA ALA A 311 10.06 13.12 -3.66
C ALA A 311 8.70 13.22 -4.38
N LEU A 312 7.73 12.38 -3.99
CA LEU A 312 6.41 12.37 -4.60
C LEU A 312 5.68 13.71 -4.46
N LEU A 313 5.73 14.34 -3.27
CA LEU A 313 5.13 15.67 -3.05
C LEU A 313 5.77 16.74 -3.94
N ASN A 314 7.08 16.65 -4.20
CA ASN A 314 7.78 17.55 -5.11
C ASN A 314 7.46 17.29 -6.61
N PHE A 315 6.90 16.13 -6.96
CA PHE A 315 6.42 15.82 -8.31
C PHE A 315 4.97 16.23 -8.56
N SER A 316 4.48 17.22 -7.84
CA SER A 316 3.18 17.83 -8.08
C SER A 316 3.32 19.30 -8.49
N ASP A 317 2.37 19.77 -9.30
CA ASP A 317 2.22 21.17 -9.72
C ASP A 317 1.69 22.09 -8.60
N ALA A 318 1.36 23.33 -8.95
CA ALA A 318 0.84 24.32 -8.02
C ALA A 318 -0.45 23.87 -7.30
N ASP A 319 -1.32 23.14 -8.01
CA ASP A 319 -2.59 22.64 -7.48
C ASP A 319 -2.48 21.31 -6.73
N GLY A 320 -1.27 20.74 -6.66
CA GLY A 320 -1.00 19.45 -6.02
C GLY A 320 -1.30 18.25 -6.89
N GLU A 321 -1.57 18.42 -8.19
CA GLU A 321 -1.67 17.32 -9.14
C GLU A 321 -0.28 16.80 -9.51
N PHE A 322 -0.16 15.47 -9.61
CA PHE A 322 1.12 14.86 -10.00
C PHE A 322 1.40 15.05 -11.48
N PHE A 323 2.64 15.46 -11.79
CA PHE A 323 3.08 15.54 -13.17
C PHE A 323 2.90 14.21 -13.88
N PRO A 324 2.32 14.23 -15.09
CA PRO A 324 2.00 13.04 -15.86
C PRO A 324 3.24 12.44 -16.52
N LEU A 325 4.04 11.69 -15.78
CA LEU A 325 5.20 10.96 -16.28
C LEU A 325 4.89 9.48 -16.47
N ASN A 326 5.51 8.85 -17.47
CA ASN A 326 5.33 7.44 -17.81
C ASN A 326 3.84 7.12 -18.14
N ASP A 327 3.32 5.97 -17.73
CA ASP A 327 1.88 5.64 -17.86
C ASP A 327 1.01 6.40 -16.83
N GLY A 328 1.40 7.59 -16.43
CA GLY A 328 0.69 8.42 -15.48
C GLY A 328 -0.74 8.81 -15.91
N GLN A 329 -1.59 9.21 -14.99
CA GLN A 329 -2.95 9.69 -15.24
C GLN A 329 -3.11 11.09 -14.66
N LYS A 330 -3.64 12.04 -15.46
CA LYS A 330 -4.00 13.40 -15.02
C LYS A 330 -5.11 13.37 -13.96
N GLY A 331 -5.24 14.43 -13.20
CA GLY A 331 -6.25 14.56 -12.15
C GLY A 331 -5.96 13.70 -10.91
N MET A 332 -4.73 13.23 -10.74
CA MET A 332 -4.28 12.54 -9.53
C MET A 332 -3.39 13.44 -8.71
N SER A 333 -3.76 13.66 -7.46
CA SER A 333 -3.10 14.64 -6.60
C SER A 333 -2.71 14.05 -5.24
N TYR A 334 -2.02 14.83 -4.44
CA TYR A 334 -1.71 14.47 -3.06
C TYR A 334 -2.96 14.46 -2.14
N HIS A 335 -4.14 14.84 -2.62
CA HIS A 335 -5.41 14.64 -1.91
C HIS A 335 -5.93 13.19 -1.96
N ALA A 336 -5.31 12.31 -2.76
CA ALA A 336 -5.65 10.88 -2.79
C ALA A 336 -5.45 10.21 -1.43
N GLY A 337 -6.32 9.25 -1.07
CA GLY A 337 -6.26 8.55 0.22
C GLY A 337 -4.92 7.90 0.52
N SER A 338 -4.26 7.33 -0.51
CA SER A 338 -2.91 6.75 -0.35
C SER A 338 -1.85 7.78 0.06
N ILE A 339 -2.05 9.06 -0.32
CA ILE A 339 -1.10 10.12 0.04
C ILE A 339 -1.45 10.73 1.40
N VAL A 340 -2.70 10.73 1.83
CA VAL A 340 -3.04 11.00 3.23
C VAL A 340 -2.30 10.02 4.13
N THR A 341 -2.35 8.72 3.81
CA THR A 341 -1.59 7.68 4.51
C THR A 341 -0.08 7.97 4.49
N ALA A 342 0.45 8.30 3.32
CA ALA A 342 1.88 8.57 3.17
C ALA A 342 2.35 9.77 4.00
N VAL A 343 1.60 10.85 3.99
CA VAL A 343 1.91 12.07 4.74
C VAL A 343 1.84 11.83 6.25
N ASN A 344 0.78 11.15 6.72
CA ASN A 344 0.59 10.91 8.15
C ASN A 344 1.68 9.97 8.70
N ILE A 345 1.96 8.85 8.03
CA ILE A 345 3.00 7.92 8.46
C ILE A 345 4.40 8.57 8.35
N ALA A 346 4.68 9.30 7.27
CA ALA A 346 5.97 9.97 7.12
C ALA A 346 6.21 11.06 8.17
N TYR A 347 5.17 11.80 8.58
CA TYR A 347 5.27 12.73 9.69
C TYR A 347 5.60 11.99 10.99
N HIS A 348 4.78 11.00 11.33
CA HIS A 348 4.89 10.25 12.59
C HIS A 348 6.22 9.50 12.72
N MET A 349 6.70 8.88 11.64
CA MET A 349 7.91 8.04 11.62
C MET A 349 9.18 8.79 11.20
N GLY A 350 9.05 9.95 10.57
CA GLY A 350 10.14 10.68 9.92
C GLY A 350 10.74 11.85 10.69
N GLY A 351 10.48 11.96 12.00
CA GLY A 351 11.03 13.04 12.82
C GLY A 351 10.21 14.33 12.79
N GLU A 352 8.92 14.24 12.51
CA GLU A 352 7.93 15.30 12.67
C GLU A 352 8.18 16.56 11.81
N ASP A 353 8.45 16.37 10.51
CA ASP A 353 8.64 17.49 9.58
C ASP A 353 7.37 18.37 9.48
N PRO A 354 7.40 19.62 9.97
CA PRO A 354 6.22 20.47 10.02
C PRO A 354 5.67 20.86 8.63
N ARG A 355 6.44 20.67 7.55
CA ARG A 355 5.98 20.91 6.19
C ARG A 355 4.95 19.87 5.74
N LEU A 356 5.05 18.62 6.23
CA LEU A 356 4.05 17.57 5.98
C LEU A 356 2.70 17.92 6.63
N LEU A 357 2.70 18.66 7.75
CA LEU A 357 1.47 19.17 8.36
C LEU A 357 0.76 20.20 7.46
N GLY A 358 1.50 21.00 6.70
CA GLY A 358 0.92 21.90 5.69
C GLY A 358 0.10 21.13 4.66
N ILE A 359 0.66 20.04 4.12
CA ILE A 359 -0.06 19.14 3.20
C ILE A 359 -1.27 18.48 3.89
N ALA A 360 -1.15 18.04 5.15
CA ALA A 360 -2.26 17.44 5.88
C ALA A 360 -3.43 18.41 6.09
N VAL A 361 -3.13 19.70 6.34
CA VAL A 361 -4.15 20.78 6.43
C VAL A 361 -4.88 20.93 5.10
N GLU A 362 -4.16 20.94 3.97
CA GLU A 362 -4.77 21.02 2.64
C GLU A 362 -5.59 19.78 2.31
N GLN A 363 -5.15 18.57 2.73
CA GLN A 363 -5.91 17.33 2.59
C GLN A 363 -7.22 17.32 3.39
N GLY A 364 -7.30 18.09 4.49
CA GLY A 364 -8.48 18.26 5.34
C GLY A 364 -8.97 16.98 6.02
N ARG A 365 -8.11 15.99 6.17
CA ARG A 365 -8.38 14.71 6.83
C ARG A 365 -7.09 13.99 7.22
N VAL A 366 -7.19 13.11 8.20
CA VAL A 366 -6.08 12.27 8.66
C VAL A 366 -6.48 10.79 8.69
N LEU A 367 -5.52 9.91 8.97
CA LEU A 367 -5.82 8.52 9.28
C LEU A 367 -6.54 8.42 10.63
N LEU A 368 -7.30 7.35 10.81
CA LEU A 368 -7.92 7.00 12.10
C LEU A 368 -7.04 5.99 12.83
N ASP A 369 -5.81 6.40 13.13
CA ASP A 369 -4.78 5.61 13.81
C ASP A 369 -3.81 6.51 14.58
N ASP A 370 -2.73 5.91 15.11
CA ASP A 370 -1.70 6.60 15.89
C ASP A 370 -1.01 7.72 15.08
N ALA A 371 -0.71 7.45 13.80
CA ALA A 371 -0.06 8.43 12.91
C ALA A 371 -0.98 9.62 12.61
N GLY A 372 -2.27 9.35 12.34
CA GLY A 372 -3.24 10.40 12.10
C GLY A 372 -3.52 11.25 13.32
N MET A 373 -3.55 10.69 14.52
CA MET A 373 -3.67 11.43 15.77
C MET A 373 -2.45 12.33 16.00
N SER A 374 -1.23 11.80 15.78
CA SER A 374 0.01 12.57 15.89
C SER A 374 -0.01 13.81 14.99
N VAL A 375 -0.42 13.65 13.72
CA VAL A 375 -0.57 14.77 12.78
C VAL A 375 -1.62 15.78 13.26
N ALA A 376 -2.79 15.30 13.67
CA ALA A 376 -3.90 16.16 14.06
C ALA A 376 -3.60 16.98 15.32
N LEU A 377 -2.92 16.39 16.31
CA LEU A 377 -2.43 17.09 17.51
C LEU A 377 -1.45 18.21 17.13
N ALA A 378 -0.47 17.91 16.28
CA ALA A 378 0.51 18.91 15.87
C ALA A 378 -0.11 20.04 15.03
N VAL A 379 -1.13 19.75 14.22
CA VAL A 379 -1.91 20.78 13.50
C VAL A 379 -2.70 21.64 14.50
N ARG A 380 -3.39 21.03 15.48
CA ARG A 380 -4.09 21.76 16.56
C ARG A 380 -3.17 22.72 17.29
N ASP A 381 -1.96 22.28 17.58
CA ASP A 381 -0.97 23.03 18.34
C ASP A 381 -0.21 24.10 17.50
N GLY A 382 -0.60 24.25 16.21
CA GLY A 382 -0.10 25.30 15.33
C GLY A 382 1.30 25.07 14.76
N HIS A 383 1.75 23.84 14.70
CA HIS A 383 3.10 23.49 14.19
C HIS A 383 3.16 23.43 12.65
N ALA A 384 2.04 23.49 11.94
CA ALA A 384 1.99 23.39 10.49
C ALA A 384 2.77 24.51 9.79
N LYS A 385 3.58 24.14 8.79
CA LYS A 385 4.28 25.03 7.87
C LYS A 385 3.92 24.69 6.43
N ALA A 386 3.90 25.70 5.56
CA ALA A 386 3.68 25.48 4.14
C ALA A 386 4.74 24.53 3.56
N PHE A 387 4.31 23.63 2.67
CA PHE A 387 5.21 22.80 1.88
C PHE A 387 5.66 23.62 0.65
N GLU A 388 6.73 24.39 0.82
CA GLU A 388 7.28 25.19 -0.27
C GLU A 388 7.96 24.28 -1.30
N LYS A 389 7.43 24.28 -2.53
CA LYS A 389 7.99 23.54 -3.65
C LYS A 389 9.11 24.36 -4.29
N THR A 390 10.30 23.78 -4.36
CA THR A 390 11.48 24.41 -4.98
C THR A 390 11.91 23.62 -6.21
N SER A 391 12.87 24.15 -6.98
CA SER A 391 13.52 23.37 -8.03
C SER A 391 14.21 22.16 -7.44
N VAL A 392 13.98 20.99 -8.03
CA VAL A 392 14.50 19.70 -7.55
C VAL A 392 15.04 18.89 -8.72
N ASN A 393 15.96 17.99 -8.39
CA ASN A 393 16.50 17.02 -9.35
C ASN A 393 16.64 15.67 -8.63
N TYR A 394 15.83 14.70 -9.02
CA TYR A 394 15.87 13.35 -8.50
C TYR A 394 16.54 12.41 -9.49
N ARG A 395 17.55 11.70 -9.02
CA ARG A 395 18.22 10.67 -9.81
C ARG A 395 17.33 9.44 -9.99
N ASP A 396 17.56 8.66 -11.03
CA ASP A 396 16.84 7.41 -11.31
C ASP A 396 17.79 6.20 -11.23
N GLY A 397 17.17 5.02 -11.03
CA GLY A 397 17.85 3.73 -10.91
C GLY A 397 18.38 3.46 -9.49
N LEU A 398 18.66 2.19 -9.23
CA LEU A 398 19.08 1.66 -7.93
C LEU A 398 20.22 2.46 -7.28
N ASP A 399 21.23 2.83 -8.08
CA ASP A 399 22.42 3.59 -7.66
C ASP A 399 22.30 5.09 -7.98
N GLY A 400 21.17 5.56 -8.50
CA GLY A 400 21.02 6.92 -8.99
C GLY A 400 21.88 7.25 -10.23
N LYS A 401 22.21 6.24 -11.05
CA LYS A 401 23.09 6.41 -12.24
C LYS A 401 22.37 6.23 -13.56
N GLN A 402 21.04 6.14 -13.54
CA GLN A 402 20.23 5.93 -14.74
C GLN A 402 19.53 7.23 -15.19
N GLY A 403 20.19 8.37 -15.03
CA GLY A 403 19.63 9.68 -15.32
C GLY A 403 18.75 10.20 -14.17
N GLY A 404 17.67 10.88 -14.51
CA GLY A 404 16.80 11.45 -13.48
C GLY A 404 15.63 12.25 -14.04
N VAL A 405 14.94 12.94 -13.15
CA VAL A 405 13.88 13.88 -13.46
C VAL A 405 14.12 15.17 -12.68
N ALA A 406 14.17 16.29 -13.40
CA ALA A 406 14.29 17.62 -12.81
C ALA A 406 12.95 18.36 -12.91
N VAL A 407 12.57 19.05 -11.84
CA VAL A 407 11.49 20.03 -11.86
C VAL A 407 12.13 21.40 -11.58
N LEU A 408 12.10 22.27 -12.57
CA LEU A 408 12.62 23.63 -12.45
C LEU A 408 11.45 24.58 -12.19
N ARG A 409 11.51 25.30 -11.08
CA ARG A 409 10.50 26.26 -10.65
C ARG A 409 11.07 27.66 -10.64
N HIS A 410 10.37 28.59 -11.24
CA HIS A 410 10.78 29.98 -11.25
C HIS A 410 10.09 30.74 -10.11
N GLY A 411 10.84 31.14 -9.11
CA GLY A 411 10.51 31.97 -7.95
C GLY A 411 9.06 32.46 -7.83
N ASP A 412 8.80 33.68 -8.27
CA ASP A 412 7.50 34.33 -8.08
C ASP A 412 6.48 34.01 -9.19
N SER A 413 6.86 33.28 -10.23
CA SER A 413 5.94 32.77 -11.25
C SER A 413 5.61 31.32 -10.96
N ALA A 414 4.35 30.95 -11.10
CA ALA A 414 3.93 29.56 -11.01
C ALA A 414 4.36 28.71 -12.24
N LEU A 415 5.45 29.14 -12.92
CA LEU A 415 6.00 28.45 -14.08
C LEU A 415 6.88 27.30 -13.62
N GLU A 416 6.56 26.10 -14.11
CA GLU A 416 7.23 24.86 -13.77
C GLU A 416 7.62 24.12 -15.06
N LEU A 417 8.90 23.74 -15.18
CA LEU A 417 9.40 22.89 -16.26
C LEU A 417 9.80 21.54 -15.70
N VAL A 418 9.16 20.49 -16.18
CA VAL A 418 9.50 19.10 -15.87
C VAL A 418 10.38 18.56 -16.98
N PHE A 419 11.59 18.16 -16.65
CA PHE A 419 12.56 17.62 -17.59
C PHE A 419 12.95 16.18 -17.23
N LYS A 420 12.62 15.24 -18.09
CA LYS A 420 12.90 13.83 -17.91
C LYS A 420 14.10 13.40 -18.74
N TYR A 421 15.17 12.96 -18.08
CA TYR A 421 16.37 12.43 -18.68
C TYR A 421 16.76 11.05 -18.10
N SER A 422 15.78 10.39 -17.47
CA SER A 422 15.91 9.05 -16.91
C SER A 422 16.05 7.97 -17.99
N SER A 423 16.51 6.81 -17.63
CA SER A 423 16.50 5.64 -18.51
C SER A 423 15.05 5.15 -18.73
N HIS A 424 14.88 4.18 -19.62
CA HIS A 424 13.62 3.48 -19.75
C HIS A 424 13.35 2.73 -18.44
N GLY A 425 12.33 3.13 -17.70
CA GLY A 425 11.93 2.55 -16.41
C GLY A 425 11.40 1.13 -16.55
N LEU A 426 10.79 0.62 -15.49
CA LEU A 426 10.07 -0.65 -15.46
C LEU A 426 8.90 -0.64 -16.48
N SER A 427 8.03 -1.61 -16.46
CA SER A 427 6.95 -1.85 -17.46
C SER A 427 6.13 -0.60 -17.86
N HIS A 428 6.12 0.44 -17.03
CA HIS A 428 5.43 1.71 -17.29
C HIS A 428 6.26 2.80 -17.95
N GLY A 429 7.54 2.53 -18.22
CA GLY A 429 8.44 3.49 -18.87
C GLY A 429 8.10 3.74 -20.34
N HIS A 430 8.49 4.94 -20.83
CA HIS A 430 8.33 5.36 -22.24
C HIS A 430 9.69 5.63 -22.87
N PHE A 431 9.75 5.69 -24.21
CA PHE A 431 10.93 6.11 -24.97
C PHE A 431 10.97 7.63 -25.11
N ASP A 432 10.95 8.33 -23.99
CA ASP A 432 10.77 9.76 -23.81
C ASP A 432 11.98 10.44 -23.16
N LYS A 433 13.19 9.92 -23.41
CA LYS A 433 14.41 10.51 -22.87
C LYS A 433 14.64 11.91 -23.42
N LEU A 434 15.00 12.84 -22.52
CA LEU A 434 15.16 14.27 -22.78
C LEU A 434 13.83 14.98 -23.10
N SER A 435 12.69 14.37 -22.76
CA SER A 435 11.39 15.04 -22.90
C SER A 435 11.21 16.09 -21.81
N PHE A 436 10.37 17.08 -22.14
CA PHE A 436 9.99 18.09 -21.17
C PHE A 436 8.52 18.52 -21.35
N SER A 437 7.93 18.96 -20.25
CA SER A 437 6.60 19.56 -20.19
C SER A 437 6.68 20.87 -19.45
N LEU A 438 5.81 21.82 -19.79
CA LEU A 438 5.76 23.15 -19.21
C LEU A 438 4.38 23.39 -18.61
N PHE A 439 4.35 23.86 -17.36
CA PHE A 439 3.14 24.19 -16.63
C PHE A 439 3.17 25.64 -16.15
N GLU A 440 2.02 26.28 -16.06
CA GLU A 440 1.83 27.60 -15.46
C GLU A 440 0.54 27.60 -14.65
N ASP A 441 0.60 27.96 -13.37
CA ASP A 441 -0.54 27.96 -12.45
C ASP A 441 -1.31 26.61 -12.40
N GLY A 442 -0.60 25.47 -12.50
CA GLY A 442 -1.19 24.13 -12.55
C GLY A 442 -1.66 23.70 -13.95
N ASP A 443 -1.79 24.60 -14.90
CA ASP A 443 -2.18 24.28 -16.27
C ASP A 443 -0.98 23.83 -17.13
N GLU A 444 -1.12 22.73 -17.86
CA GLU A 444 -0.10 22.25 -18.80
C GLU A 444 -0.09 23.08 -20.08
N ILE A 445 0.91 23.96 -20.23
CA ILE A 445 1.05 24.85 -21.41
C ILE A 445 1.66 24.10 -22.59
N LEU A 446 2.65 23.25 -22.35
CA LEU A 446 3.22 22.36 -23.34
C LEU A 446 2.92 20.93 -22.98
N GLN A 447 1.95 20.35 -23.68
CA GLN A 447 1.42 19.04 -23.41
C GLN A 447 2.28 17.93 -24.00
N ASP A 448 2.47 16.87 -23.22
CA ASP A 448 3.06 15.61 -23.68
C ASP A 448 1.96 14.63 -24.11
N TYR A 449 1.91 14.29 -25.40
CA TYR A 449 0.89 13.39 -25.98
C TYR A 449 1.15 11.92 -25.75
N GLY A 450 2.35 11.54 -25.29
CA GLY A 450 2.72 10.16 -24.96
C GLY A 450 1.88 9.55 -23.85
N MET A 451 1.11 10.37 -23.17
CA MET A 451 0.19 9.99 -22.13
C MET A 451 -1.20 9.60 -22.69
N ALA A 452 -1.24 8.75 -23.70
CA ALA A 452 -2.47 8.35 -24.40
C ALA A 452 -3.58 7.76 -23.51
N ARG A 453 -3.23 7.38 -22.31
CA ARG A 453 -4.18 6.94 -21.28
C ARG A 453 -5.26 7.98 -20.95
N PHE A 454 -5.00 9.24 -21.27
CA PHE A 454 -5.90 10.37 -21.00
C PHE A 454 -6.75 10.80 -22.17
N VAL A 455 -6.39 10.42 -23.37
CA VAL A 455 -7.04 10.87 -24.58
C VAL A 455 -8.50 10.45 -24.64
N ASN A 456 -8.85 9.36 -23.92
CA ASN A 456 -10.24 8.91 -23.85
C ASN A 456 -10.53 8.11 -22.58
N VAL A 457 -10.78 8.80 -21.48
CA VAL A 457 -11.05 8.21 -20.15
C VAL A 457 -12.30 7.32 -20.16
N GLU A 458 -13.30 7.62 -21.00
CA GLU A 458 -14.55 6.87 -21.08
C GLU A 458 -14.36 5.44 -21.63
N GLN A 459 -13.30 5.18 -22.37
CA GLN A 459 -13.00 3.86 -22.91
C GLN A 459 -12.21 2.95 -21.99
N LYS A 460 -11.96 3.35 -20.75
CA LYS A 460 -11.26 2.55 -19.74
C LYS A 460 -12.09 1.36 -19.23
N GLY A 461 -13.04 0.86 -19.99
CA GLY A 461 -13.85 -0.30 -19.66
C GLY A 461 -12.99 -1.54 -19.37
N GLY A 462 -13.23 -2.21 -18.23
CA GLY A 462 -12.53 -3.41 -17.82
C GLY A 462 -11.04 -3.22 -17.47
N GLY A 463 -10.62 -2.00 -17.09
CA GLY A 463 -9.23 -1.71 -16.72
C GLY A 463 -8.22 -1.76 -17.88
N ASN A 464 -8.69 -1.86 -19.13
CA ASN A 464 -7.82 -1.92 -20.31
C ASN A 464 -7.18 -0.57 -20.62
N TYR A 465 -5.89 -0.60 -20.96
CA TYR A 465 -5.24 0.53 -21.59
C TYR A 465 -5.84 0.76 -22.98
N LEU A 466 -5.83 2.03 -23.41
CA LEU A 466 -6.14 2.34 -24.79
C LEU A 466 -5.11 1.67 -25.71
N LYS A 467 -5.54 1.31 -26.93
CA LYS A 467 -4.65 0.70 -27.93
C LYS A 467 -3.44 1.60 -28.22
N GLU A 468 -3.64 2.91 -28.19
CA GLU A 468 -2.61 3.92 -28.43
C GLU A 468 -1.49 3.84 -27.39
N ASN A 469 -1.80 3.58 -26.13
CA ASN A 469 -0.78 3.40 -25.06
C ASN A 469 0.17 2.24 -25.36
N THR A 470 -0.34 1.15 -25.94
CA THR A 470 0.47 -0.02 -26.27
C THR A 470 1.11 0.02 -27.66
N THR A 471 0.85 1.06 -28.45
CA THR A 471 1.37 1.21 -29.82
C THR A 471 2.32 2.39 -29.95
N TRP A 472 1.80 3.59 -30.18
CA TRP A 472 2.62 4.75 -30.50
C TRP A 472 2.90 5.68 -29.31
N ALA A 473 2.03 5.70 -28.30
CA ALA A 473 2.12 6.67 -27.22
C ALA A 473 3.38 6.50 -26.34
N LYS A 474 3.92 5.28 -26.25
CA LYS A 474 5.20 5.02 -25.56
C LYS A 474 6.43 5.36 -26.40
N GLN A 475 6.26 5.73 -27.67
CA GLN A 475 7.36 5.99 -28.60
C GLN A 475 7.78 7.46 -28.58
N THR A 476 9.03 7.73 -28.87
CA THR A 476 9.63 9.08 -28.88
C THR A 476 8.82 10.09 -29.68
N VAL A 477 8.17 9.67 -30.76
CA VAL A 477 7.34 10.54 -31.63
C VAL A 477 6.14 11.16 -30.90
N ALA A 478 5.71 10.60 -29.77
CA ALA A 478 4.60 11.09 -28.98
C ALA A 478 5.01 12.09 -27.87
N HIS A 479 6.32 12.32 -27.71
CA HIS A 479 6.87 13.11 -26.62
C HIS A 479 7.59 14.37 -27.11
N ASN A 480 7.69 15.36 -26.24
CA ASN A 480 8.44 16.60 -26.49
C ASN A 480 9.95 16.36 -26.26
N THR A 481 10.61 15.62 -27.13
CA THR A 481 12.02 15.26 -27.01
C THR A 481 12.90 16.03 -27.98
#